data_9e6d7367535681a983d3f85935d01de1
#
_entry.id   9e6d7367535681a983d3f85935d01de1
#
_cell.length_a   1.000
_cell.length_b   1.000
_cell.length_c   1.000
_cell.angle_alpha   90.00
_cell.angle_beta   90.00
_cell.angle_gamma   90.00
#
_symmetry.space_group_name_H-M   'P 1'
#
loop_
_entity.id
_entity.type
_entity.pdbx_description
1 polymer ?
#
loop_
_entity_poly.entity_id
_entity_poly.type
_entity_poly.pdbx_seq_one_letter_code
_entity_poly.pdbx_strand_id
1 'polypeptide(L)'
;MIPGPELLPDVLPTDRLTQTGRPAVELRAELRRSHNLRNVVNIVSVWAQSFGLIALACWLTTQLAWSALVVWPVTFVLMGRVFALYAILGHEAAHRLLFSDKRVNDLVGGWAVAYPGFVPLAAYRRGHMAHHRDEFGPNEPDLNLYENYPITRASLWRKLRRDASGSSGWKNLKGLLNAFRSDTARPFAIRIAAAQVVVAAALLAIGGWGRWWLWPALWLAPWMTVWRVLNRLRGIAEHGGLMRSEDRRLTTHTVRQSLWARFWIVPFNTGWHLAHHVDSGVPFQQLPNLHGELVAAGWVTPGVEYPNYRSLWRALASAEATERLPQEEN
;
A
#
# COMPACT_ATOMS: atom_id res chain seq x y z
N MET A 1 -19.98 -3.17 10.45
CA MET A 1 -18.95 -2.92 9.42
C MET A 1 -19.59 -2.40 8.14
N ILE A 2 -20.58 -3.08 7.60
CA ILE A 2 -21.33 -2.62 6.42
C ILE A 2 -22.28 -1.50 6.89
N PRO A 3 -22.23 -0.29 6.26
CA PRO A 3 -23.12 0.81 6.62
C PRO A 3 -24.59 0.42 6.44
N GLY A 4 -25.45 0.88 7.35
CA GLY A 4 -26.91 0.74 7.18
C GLY A 4 -27.43 1.65 6.06
N PRO A 5 -28.63 1.35 5.49
CA PRO A 5 -29.20 2.14 4.40
C PRO A 5 -29.35 3.63 4.72
N GLU A 6 -29.61 3.96 5.97
CA GLU A 6 -29.77 5.34 6.46
C GLU A 6 -28.46 6.17 6.36
N LEU A 7 -27.31 5.50 6.26
CA LEU A 7 -26.00 6.14 6.08
C LEU A 7 -25.59 6.27 4.62
N LEU A 8 -26.38 5.69 3.71
CA LEU A 8 -26.11 5.61 2.26
C LEU A 8 -27.20 6.36 1.47
N PRO A 9 -27.31 7.68 1.61
CA PRO A 9 -28.35 8.45 0.91
C PRO A 9 -28.16 8.36 -0.61
N ASP A 10 -29.28 8.31 -1.32
CA ASP A 10 -29.32 8.37 -2.79
C ASP A 10 -29.42 9.86 -3.21
N VAL A 11 -28.27 10.49 -3.35
CA VAL A 11 -28.10 11.93 -3.64
C VAL A 11 -27.48 12.19 -5.01
N LEU A 12 -27.19 11.15 -5.77
CA LEU A 12 -26.57 11.24 -7.09
C LEU A 12 -27.59 10.94 -8.20
N PRO A 13 -27.38 11.49 -9.43
CA PRO A 13 -26.26 12.35 -9.84
C PRO A 13 -26.42 13.80 -9.37
N THR A 14 -25.31 14.55 -9.44
CA THR A 14 -25.30 16.01 -9.34
C THR A 14 -24.73 16.60 -10.65
N ASP A 15 -24.66 17.92 -10.76
CA ASP A 15 -23.97 18.61 -11.85
C ASP A 15 -22.46 18.27 -11.92
N ARG A 16 -21.85 17.89 -10.79
CA ARG A 16 -20.41 17.59 -10.68
C ARG A 16 -20.08 16.10 -10.61
N LEU A 17 -21.03 15.24 -10.21
CA LEU A 17 -20.84 13.81 -10.01
C LEU A 17 -21.89 12.98 -10.74
N THR A 18 -21.46 11.90 -11.38
CA THR A 18 -22.36 10.92 -12.02
C THR A 18 -23.09 10.06 -11.00
N GLN A 19 -24.04 9.23 -11.45
CA GLN A 19 -24.80 8.28 -10.60
C GLN A 19 -23.90 7.34 -9.76
N THR A 20 -22.67 7.08 -10.20
CA THR A 20 -21.71 6.21 -9.49
C THR A 20 -20.68 6.99 -8.66
N GLY A 21 -20.86 8.29 -8.46
CA GLY A 21 -19.93 9.17 -7.75
C GLY A 21 -18.69 9.58 -8.56
N ARG A 22 -18.54 9.11 -9.80
CA ARG A 22 -17.43 9.55 -10.66
C ARG A 22 -17.59 11.02 -11.03
N PRO A 23 -16.48 11.77 -11.13
CA PRO A 23 -16.54 13.16 -11.58
C PRO A 23 -17.18 13.31 -12.97
N ALA A 24 -18.03 14.33 -13.14
CA ALA A 24 -18.50 14.77 -14.44
C ALA A 24 -17.34 15.19 -15.35
N VAL A 25 -17.60 15.40 -16.65
CA VAL A 25 -16.53 15.53 -17.67
C VAL A 25 -15.54 16.65 -17.33
N GLU A 26 -16.02 17.83 -16.94
CA GLU A 26 -15.20 19.01 -16.66
C GLU A 26 -14.35 18.79 -15.40
N LEU A 27 -14.96 18.38 -14.30
CA LEU A 27 -14.28 18.08 -13.04
C LEU A 27 -13.29 16.94 -13.22
N ARG A 28 -13.64 15.93 -14.00
CA ARG A 28 -12.77 14.79 -14.30
C ARG A 28 -11.52 15.20 -15.07
N ALA A 29 -11.66 16.11 -16.04
CA ALA A 29 -10.53 16.64 -16.79
C ALA A 29 -9.56 17.43 -15.89
N GLU A 30 -10.09 18.14 -14.89
CA GLU A 30 -9.32 18.84 -13.88
C GLU A 30 -8.58 17.86 -12.95
N LEU A 31 -9.31 16.95 -12.33
CA LEU A 31 -8.78 16.02 -11.31
C LEU A 31 -7.77 15.02 -11.87
N ARG A 32 -7.87 14.64 -13.15
CA ARG A 32 -6.97 13.65 -13.77
C ARG A 32 -5.65 14.22 -14.32
N ARG A 33 -5.31 15.45 -14.01
CA ARG A 33 -4.02 16.04 -14.42
C ARG A 33 -2.87 15.42 -13.66
N SER A 34 -1.89 14.85 -14.38
CA SER A 34 -0.67 14.32 -13.79
C SER A 34 0.28 15.44 -13.37
N HIS A 35 0.85 15.32 -12.17
CA HIS A 35 1.79 16.29 -11.61
C HIS A 35 3.23 15.81 -11.75
N ASN A 36 3.77 15.76 -12.97
CA ASN A 36 5.07 15.15 -13.29
C ASN A 36 6.20 15.62 -12.37
N LEU A 37 6.39 16.94 -12.20
CA LEU A 37 7.46 17.50 -11.36
C LEU A 37 7.31 17.07 -9.89
N ARG A 38 6.08 17.13 -9.35
CA ARG A 38 5.81 16.69 -7.97
C ARG A 38 6.12 15.21 -7.78
N ASN A 39 5.85 14.38 -8.79
CA ASN A 39 6.19 12.97 -8.75
C ASN A 39 7.68 12.70 -8.85
N VAL A 40 8.44 13.49 -9.62
CA VAL A 40 9.91 13.47 -9.58
C VAL A 40 10.42 13.79 -8.18
N VAL A 41 9.91 14.87 -7.55
CA VAL A 41 10.27 15.24 -6.17
C VAL A 41 9.93 14.12 -5.19
N ASN A 42 8.75 13.48 -5.30
CA ASN A 42 8.36 12.36 -4.46
C ASN A 42 9.33 11.17 -4.62
N ILE A 43 9.68 10.79 -5.86
CA ILE A 43 10.63 9.69 -6.13
C ILE A 43 12.00 10.02 -5.56
N VAL A 44 12.55 11.21 -5.83
CA VAL A 44 13.84 11.66 -5.28
C VAL A 44 13.82 11.67 -3.76
N SER A 45 12.72 12.15 -3.14
CA SER A 45 12.54 12.14 -1.69
C SER A 45 12.58 10.72 -1.10
N VAL A 46 11.95 9.74 -1.77
CA VAL A 46 11.99 8.34 -1.30
C VAL A 46 13.41 7.79 -1.34
N TRP A 47 14.16 8.05 -2.41
CA TRP A 47 15.56 7.64 -2.51
C TRP A 47 16.46 8.37 -1.49
N ALA A 48 16.25 9.68 -1.30
CA ALA A 48 16.98 10.46 -0.30
C ALA A 48 16.70 9.94 1.12
N GLN A 49 15.44 9.62 1.45
CA GLN A 49 15.10 8.98 2.72
C GLN A 49 15.77 7.60 2.85
N SER A 50 15.75 6.76 1.82
CA SER A 50 16.32 5.42 1.84
C SER A 50 17.82 5.45 2.14
N PHE A 51 18.58 6.15 1.33
CA PHE A 51 20.04 6.19 1.47
C PHE A 51 20.48 7.13 2.58
N GLY A 52 19.76 8.25 2.78
CA GLY A 52 20.06 9.21 3.85
C GLY A 52 19.92 8.63 5.25
N LEU A 53 18.86 7.83 5.50
CA LEU A 53 18.69 7.13 6.78
C LEU A 53 19.85 6.16 7.06
N ILE A 54 20.23 5.39 6.05
CA ILE A 54 21.32 4.40 6.21
C ILE A 54 22.67 5.10 6.33
N ALA A 55 22.95 6.14 5.53
CA ALA A 55 24.17 6.92 5.61
C ALA A 55 24.31 7.62 6.98
N LEU A 56 23.22 8.23 7.47
CA LEU A 56 23.18 8.84 8.79
C LEU A 56 23.43 7.81 9.89
N ALA A 57 22.84 6.62 9.79
CA ALA A 57 23.06 5.53 10.74
C ALA A 57 24.52 5.05 10.71
N CYS A 58 25.09 4.91 9.53
CA CYS A 58 26.51 4.59 9.39
C CYS A 58 27.41 5.64 10.05
N TRP A 59 27.13 6.91 9.81
CA TRP A 59 27.90 8.02 10.38
C TRP A 59 27.77 8.09 11.91
N LEU A 60 26.54 8.07 12.45
CA LEU A 60 26.31 8.11 13.89
C LEU A 60 27.01 6.97 14.64
N THR A 61 26.95 5.75 14.10
CA THR A 61 27.57 4.59 14.74
C THR A 61 29.10 4.55 14.63
N THR A 62 29.68 5.34 13.74
CA THR A 62 31.15 5.56 13.73
C THR A 62 31.59 6.62 14.73
N GLN A 63 30.76 7.65 14.99
CA GLN A 63 31.08 8.68 15.98
C GLN A 63 30.88 8.17 17.42
N LEU A 64 29.82 7.40 17.66
CA LEU A 64 29.41 6.92 18.98
C LEU A 64 29.00 5.45 18.88
N ALA A 65 29.92 4.55 19.16
CA ALA A 65 29.70 3.11 18.99
C ALA A 65 28.48 2.58 19.75
N TRP A 66 28.23 3.06 20.96
CA TRP A 66 27.05 2.66 21.77
C TRP A 66 25.72 3.06 21.11
N SER A 67 25.69 4.08 20.28
CA SER A 67 24.48 4.51 19.56
C SER A 67 23.95 3.42 18.62
N ALA A 68 24.76 2.44 18.26
CA ALA A 68 24.38 1.31 17.41
C ALA A 68 23.16 0.55 17.98
N LEU A 69 23.03 0.45 19.31
CA LEU A 69 21.93 -0.22 19.98
C LEU A 69 20.54 0.44 19.69
N VAL A 70 20.53 1.72 19.40
CA VAL A 70 19.30 2.47 19.10
C VAL A 70 19.18 2.78 17.60
N VAL A 71 20.27 3.22 16.99
CA VAL A 71 20.28 3.72 15.62
C VAL A 71 19.89 2.62 14.62
N TRP A 72 20.43 1.41 14.74
CA TRP A 72 20.10 0.33 13.81
C TRP A 72 18.63 -0.15 13.92
N PRO A 73 18.07 -0.41 15.12
CA PRO A 73 16.65 -0.72 15.24
C PRO A 73 15.71 0.38 14.71
N VAL A 74 16.00 1.65 15.01
CA VAL A 74 15.21 2.78 14.49
C VAL A 74 15.30 2.85 12.97
N THR A 75 16.50 2.76 12.40
CA THR A 75 16.70 2.74 10.95
C THR A 75 15.97 1.57 10.31
N PHE A 76 16.02 0.38 10.90
CA PHE A 76 15.29 -0.81 10.44
C PHE A 76 13.78 -0.56 10.33
N VAL A 77 13.18 0.02 11.35
CA VAL A 77 11.74 0.33 11.36
C VAL A 77 11.39 1.40 10.34
N LEU A 78 12.20 2.47 10.26
CA LEU A 78 12.02 3.54 9.27
C LEU A 78 12.19 3.03 7.83
N MET A 79 13.11 2.10 7.59
CA MET A 79 13.25 1.46 6.26
C MET A 79 12.00 0.64 5.90
N GLY A 80 11.37 -0.05 6.86
CA GLY A 80 10.07 -0.69 6.62
C GLY A 80 8.98 0.31 6.21
N ARG A 81 8.98 1.50 6.81
CA ARG A 81 8.09 2.61 6.42
C ARG A 81 8.44 3.16 5.03
N VAL A 82 9.71 3.23 4.68
CA VAL A 82 10.15 3.66 3.32
C VAL A 82 9.57 2.71 2.25
N PHE A 83 9.45 1.41 2.51
CA PHE A 83 8.80 0.49 1.59
C PHE A 83 7.31 0.79 1.38
N ALA A 84 6.62 1.41 2.33
CA ALA A 84 5.27 1.93 2.09
C ALA A 84 5.28 3.05 1.03
N LEU A 85 6.29 3.91 1.00
CA LEU A 85 6.43 4.95 -0.02
C LEU A 85 6.66 4.33 -1.42
N TYR A 86 7.58 3.34 -1.53
CA TYR A 86 7.80 2.62 -2.80
C TYR A 86 6.52 1.93 -3.28
N ALA A 87 5.78 1.31 -2.36
CA ALA A 87 4.54 0.60 -2.71
C ALA A 87 3.47 1.56 -3.26
N ILE A 88 3.29 2.73 -2.64
CA ILE A 88 2.30 3.70 -3.11
C ILE A 88 2.73 4.34 -4.44
N LEU A 89 3.99 4.71 -4.61
CA LEU A 89 4.47 5.20 -5.91
C LEU A 89 4.39 4.11 -6.98
N GLY A 90 4.64 2.85 -6.62
CA GLY A 90 4.46 1.70 -7.51
C GLY A 90 2.99 1.47 -7.90
N HIS A 91 2.07 1.68 -6.96
CA HIS A 91 0.62 1.66 -7.19
C HIS A 91 0.21 2.77 -8.18
N GLU A 92 0.70 3.98 -7.99
CA GLU A 92 0.46 5.10 -8.91
C GLU A 92 1.04 4.82 -10.31
N ALA A 93 2.23 4.20 -10.37
CA ALA A 93 2.81 3.73 -11.63
C ALA A 93 1.96 2.64 -12.30
N ALA A 94 1.30 1.78 -11.51
CA ALA A 94 0.40 0.76 -12.03
C ALA A 94 -0.84 1.37 -12.70
N HIS A 95 -1.38 2.45 -12.15
CA HIS A 95 -2.44 3.25 -12.77
C HIS A 95 -1.96 4.13 -13.92
N ARG A 96 -0.64 4.24 -14.16
CA ARG A 96 -0.02 5.15 -15.14
C ARG A 96 -0.30 6.63 -14.85
N LEU A 97 -0.21 7.00 -13.58
CA LEU A 97 -0.48 8.34 -13.06
C LEU A 97 0.76 9.08 -12.56
N LEU A 98 1.95 8.41 -12.48
CA LEU A 98 3.19 9.08 -12.11
C LEU A 98 3.63 10.13 -13.15
N PHE A 99 3.44 9.81 -14.44
CA PHE A 99 3.82 10.70 -15.54
C PHE A 99 2.74 10.72 -16.62
N SER A 100 2.56 11.88 -17.24
CA SER A 100 1.62 12.06 -18.34
C SER A 100 1.99 11.20 -19.57
N ASP A 101 3.30 11.06 -19.86
CA ASP A 101 3.79 10.10 -20.85
C ASP A 101 3.83 8.68 -20.25
N LYS A 102 3.12 7.76 -20.90
CA LYS A 102 2.97 6.38 -20.44
C LYS A 102 4.27 5.57 -20.51
N ARG A 103 5.18 5.89 -21.46
CA ARG A 103 6.47 5.21 -21.59
C ARG A 103 7.41 5.64 -20.46
N VAL A 104 7.45 6.95 -20.19
CA VAL A 104 8.20 7.51 -19.06
C VAL A 104 7.65 6.94 -17.75
N ASN A 105 6.33 6.89 -17.58
CA ASN A 105 5.69 6.27 -16.42
C ASN A 105 6.15 4.81 -16.22
N ASP A 106 6.11 4.00 -17.27
CA ASP A 106 6.44 2.58 -17.17
C ASP A 106 7.95 2.37 -16.95
N LEU A 107 8.81 3.19 -17.55
CA LEU A 107 10.26 3.13 -17.36
C LEU A 107 10.67 3.59 -15.95
N VAL A 108 10.30 4.81 -15.56
CA VAL A 108 10.68 5.39 -14.26
C VAL A 108 9.95 4.66 -13.12
N GLY A 109 8.64 4.41 -13.27
CA GLY A 109 7.85 3.64 -12.30
C GLY A 109 8.38 2.21 -12.10
N GLY A 110 8.94 1.58 -13.13
CA GLY A 110 9.62 0.29 -13.03
C GLY A 110 10.95 0.41 -12.30
N TRP A 111 11.91 1.15 -12.88
CA TRP A 111 13.31 1.12 -12.45
C TRP A 111 13.61 1.97 -11.21
N ALA A 112 12.94 3.11 -11.06
CA ALA A 112 13.15 3.97 -9.90
C ALA A 112 12.22 3.67 -8.71
N VAL A 113 11.17 2.82 -8.88
CA VAL A 113 10.16 2.62 -7.85
C VAL A 113 9.86 1.13 -7.62
N ALA A 114 9.26 0.45 -8.62
CA ALA A 114 8.69 -0.87 -8.40
C ALA A 114 9.75 -1.97 -8.20
N TYR A 115 10.77 -2.04 -9.07
CA TYR A 115 11.81 -3.08 -8.98
C TYR A 115 12.69 -2.94 -7.72
N PRO A 116 13.13 -1.75 -7.30
CA PRO A 116 13.74 -1.55 -5.98
C PRO A 116 12.83 -1.97 -4.84
N GLY A 117 11.52 -1.74 -4.96
CA GLY A 117 10.49 -2.19 -4.01
C GLY A 117 10.09 -3.66 -4.11
N PHE A 118 10.81 -4.49 -4.90
CA PHE A 118 10.52 -5.90 -5.15
C PHE A 118 9.16 -6.16 -5.83
N VAL A 119 8.65 -5.24 -6.61
CA VAL A 119 7.35 -5.33 -7.27
C VAL A 119 7.52 -5.53 -8.79
N PRO A 120 7.00 -6.61 -9.39
CA PRO A 120 6.97 -6.80 -10.84
C PRO A 120 5.86 -5.93 -11.46
N LEU A 121 6.14 -4.65 -11.76
CA LEU A 121 5.16 -3.60 -12.08
C LEU A 121 4.05 -4.03 -13.05
N ALA A 122 4.39 -4.69 -14.16
CA ALA A 122 3.38 -5.08 -15.16
C ALA A 122 2.46 -6.20 -14.67
N ALA A 123 2.98 -7.15 -13.85
CA ALA A 123 2.15 -8.19 -13.24
C ALA A 123 1.27 -7.59 -12.15
N TYR A 124 1.83 -6.72 -11.31
CA TYR A 124 1.09 -5.98 -10.29
C TYR A 124 -0.04 -5.15 -10.90
N ARG A 125 0.24 -4.41 -11.99
CA ARG A 125 -0.79 -3.65 -12.72
C ARG A 125 -1.95 -4.54 -13.17
N ARG A 126 -1.67 -5.71 -13.74
CA ARG A 126 -2.74 -6.63 -14.18
C ARG A 126 -3.63 -7.09 -13.02
N GLY A 127 -3.01 -7.51 -11.92
CA GLY A 127 -3.74 -7.91 -10.72
C GLY A 127 -4.55 -6.75 -10.15
N HIS A 128 -3.91 -5.59 -9.99
CA HIS A 128 -4.55 -4.41 -9.40
C HIS A 128 -5.72 -3.86 -10.26
N MET A 129 -5.60 -3.90 -11.59
CA MET A 129 -6.73 -3.55 -12.46
C MET A 129 -7.86 -4.60 -12.42
N ALA A 130 -7.54 -5.87 -12.15
CA ALA A 130 -8.56 -6.89 -11.92
C ALA A 130 -9.29 -6.65 -10.59
N HIS A 131 -8.57 -6.29 -9.53
CA HIS A 131 -9.12 -5.87 -8.25
C HIS A 131 -10.14 -4.71 -8.42
N HIS A 132 -9.77 -3.60 -9.05
CA HIS A 132 -10.70 -2.49 -9.30
C HIS A 132 -11.94 -2.84 -10.10
N ARG A 133 -11.84 -3.85 -10.96
CA ARG A 133 -12.95 -4.27 -11.82
C ARG A 133 -13.95 -5.19 -11.12
N ASP A 134 -13.47 -6.09 -10.26
CA ASP A 134 -14.27 -7.17 -9.67
C ASP A 134 -14.03 -7.30 -8.16
N GLU A 135 -14.11 -6.17 -7.41
CA GLU A 135 -13.98 -6.15 -5.95
C GLU A 135 -14.91 -7.17 -5.30
N PHE A 136 -14.37 -8.02 -4.43
CA PHE A 136 -15.09 -9.15 -3.80
C PHE A 136 -15.67 -10.17 -4.80
N GLY A 137 -15.25 -10.11 -6.05
CA GLY A 137 -15.67 -11.08 -7.07
C GLY A 137 -14.85 -12.37 -7.06
N PRO A 138 -15.26 -13.38 -7.84
CA PRO A 138 -14.60 -14.68 -7.86
C PRO A 138 -13.16 -14.64 -8.40
N ASN A 139 -12.81 -13.62 -9.18
CA ASN A 139 -11.48 -13.46 -9.77
C ASN A 139 -10.66 -12.33 -9.08
N GLU A 140 -11.06 -11.90 -7.91
CA GLU A 140 -10.38 -10.89 -7.12
C GLU A 140 -9.04 -11.42 -6.61
N PRO A 141 -7.88 -10.90 -7.06
CA PRO A 141 -6.57 -11.43 -6.68
C PRO A 141 -6.18 -11.13 -5.24
N ASP A 142 -6.73 -10.06 -4.65
CA ASP A 142 -6.39 -9.56 -3.32
C ASP A 142 -7.37 -10.01 -2.23
N LEU A 143 -8.44 -10.73 -2.58
CA LEU A 143 -9.52 -11.15 -1.68
C LEU A 143 -9.00 -11.82 -0.40
N ASN A 144 -8.00 -12.69 -0.51
CA ASN A 144 -7.37 -13.38 0.62
C ASN A 144 -6.74 -12.45 1.70
N LEU A 145 -6.53 -11.16 1.39
CA LEU A 145 -5.98 -10.20 2.35
C LEU A 145 -7.03 -9.73 3.34
N TYR A 146 -8.28 -9.57 2.90
CA TYR A 146 -9.34 -8.90 3.64
C TYR A 146 -10.68 -9.65 3.71
N GLU A 147 -10.80 -10.80 3.05
CA GLU A 147 -11.97 -11.67 3.25
C GLU A 147 -12.08 -12.17 4.70
N ASN A 148 -13.28 -12.56 5.09
CA ASN A 148 -13.60 -13.13 6.41
C ASN A 148 -13.35 -12.16 7.60
N TYR A 149 -13.29 -10.85 7.37
CA TYR A 149 -13.33 -9.87 8.45
C TYR A 149 -14.79 -9.50 8.78
N PRO A 150 -15.13 -9.19 10.07
CA PRO A 150 -14.22 -9.09 11.21
C PRO A 150 -13.72 -10.46 11.72
N ILE A 151 -12.52 -10.44 12.30
CA ILE A 151 -11.87 -11.62 12.92
C ILE A 151 -11.67 -11.39 14.42
N THR A 152 -11.28 -12.44 15.16
CA THR A 152 -10.92 -12.28 16.57
C THR A 152 -9.60 -11.53 16.73
N ARG A 153 -9.41 -10.85 17.88
CA ARG A 153 -8.12 -10.20 18.22
C ARG A 153 -6.96 -11.18 18.18
N ALA A 154 -7.14 -12.40 18.69
CA ALA A 154 -6.12 -13.45 18.67
C ALA A 154 -5.71 -13.81 17.24
N SER A 155 -6.69 -13.89 16.32
CA SER A 155 -6.45 -14.16 14.89
C SER A 155 -5.68 -13.02 14.23
N LEU A 156 -6.04 -11.74 14.49
CA LEU A 156 -5.31 -10.60 14.00
C LEU A 156 -3.85 -10.61 14.50
N TRP A 157 -3.63 -10.80 15.80
CA TRP A 157 -2.28 -10.88 16.38
C TRP A 157 -1.45 -12.01 15.79
N ARG A 158 -2.04 -13.18 15.54
CA ARG A 158 -1.35 -14.29 14.85
C ARG A 158 -0.91 -13.89 13.44
N LYS A 159 -1.77 -13.20 12.69
CA LYS A 159 -1.44 -12.70 11.36
C LYS A 159 -0.31 -11.67 11.41
N LEU A 160 -0.37 -10.70 12.34
CA LEU A 160 0.66 -9.67 12.49
C LEU A 160 2.01 -10.26 12.94
N ARG A 161 2.02 -11.24 13.86
CA ARG A 161 3.26 -11.93 14.25
C ARG A 161 3.89 -12.69 13.10
N ARG A 162 3.09 -13.37 12.27
CA ARG A 162 3.57 -14.04 11.06
C ARG A 162 4.21 -13.05 10.07
N ASP A 163 3.65 -11.85 9.95
CA ASP A 163 4.20 -10.81 9.09
C ASP A 163 5.48 -10.22 9.71
N ALA A 164 5.47 -9.91 10.99
CA ALA A 164 6.62 -9.37 11.72
C ALA A 164 7.79 -10.35 11.80
N SER A 165 7.53 -11.67 11.88
CA SER A 165 8.59 -12.69 11.88
C SER A 165 9.24 -12.92 10.52
N GLY A 166 8.74 -12.27 9.45
CA GLY A 166 9.24 -12.45 8.08
C GLY A 166 8.69 -13.67 7.35
N SER A 167 7.82 -14.50 7.97
CA SER A 167 7.26 -15.70 7.31
C SER A 167 6.48 -15.36 6.04
N SER A 168 5.67 -14.30 6.07
CA SER A 168 4.97 -13.79 4.88
C SER A 168 5.94 -13.20 3.85
N GLY A 169 6.96 -12.47 4.31
CA GLY A 169 8.02 -11.94 3.47
C GLY A 169 8.80 -13.03 2.76
N TRP A 170 9.14 -14.10 3.48
CA TRP A 170 9.81 -15.27 2.90
C TRP A 170 8.98 -15.96 1.83
N LYS A 171 7.66 -16.11 2.04
CA LYS A 171 6.76 -16.64 1.00
C LYS A 171 6.81 -15.80 -0.27
N ASN A 172 6.80 -14.46 -0.13
CA ASN A 172 6.88 -13.54 -1.26
C ASN A 172 8.25 -13.60 -1.95
N LEU A 173 9.34 -13.65 -1.17
CA LEU A 173 10.69 -13.80 -1.71
C LEU A 173 10.84 -15.11 -2.49
N LYS A 174 10.35 -16.23 -1.95
CA LYS A 174 10.32 -17.51 -2.67
C LYS A 174 9.53 -17.40 -3.98
N GLY A 175 8.43 -16.66 -3.99
CA GLY A 175 7.67 -16.40 -5.23
C GLY A 175 8.52 -15.67 -6.28
N LEU A 176 9.27 -14.65 -5.89
CA LEU A 176 10.20 -13.94 -6.78
C LEU A 176 11.35 -14.83 -7.26
N LEU A 177 11.92 -15.67 -6.40
CA LEU A 177 12.95 -16.64 -6.80
C LEU A 177 12.40 -17.69 -7.75
N ASN A 178 11.21 -18.22 -7.51
CA ASN A 178 10.56 -19.17 -8.40
C ASN A 178 10.21 -18.55 -9.76
N ALA A 179 10.01 -17.24 -9.84
CA ALA A 179 9.74 -16.53 -11.09
C ALA A 179 10.87 -16.67 -12.11
N PHE A 180 12.11 -16.95 -11.70
CA PHE A 180 13.22 -17.26 -12.61
C PHE A 180 13.00 -18.55 -13.43
N ARG A 181 12.16 -19.46 -12.93
CA ARG A 181 11.83 -20.73 -13.59
C ARG A 181 10.65 -20.63 -14.57
N SER A 182 9.98 -19.48 -14.63
CA SER A 182 8.82 -19.23 -15.47
C SER A 182 9.19 -18.36 -16.66
N ASP A 183 8.96 -18.78 -17.88
CA ASP A 183 9.29 -18.00 -19.07
C ASP A 183 8.57 -16.65 -19.11
N THR A 184 7.34 -16.59 -18.63
CA THR A 184 6.54 -15.34 -18.56
C THR A 184 6.93 -14.41 -17.43
N ALA A 185 7.43 -14.94 -16.30
CA ALA A 185 7.79 -14.15 -15.11
C ALA A 185 9.29 -13.83 -15.02
N ARG A 186 10.16 -14.65 -15.67
CA ARG A 186 11.62 -14.48 -15.66
C ARG A 186 12.11 -13.08 -16.03
N PRO A 187 11.58 -12.40 -17.06
CA PRO A 187 12.02 -11.04 -17.40
C PRO A 187 11.81 -10.03 -16.26
N PHE A 188 10.76 -10.20 -15.46
CA PHE A 188 10.51 -9.34 -14.28
C PHE A 188 11.44 -9.70 -13.12
N ALA A 189 11.69 -10.99 -12.90
CA ALA A 189 12.63 -11.45 -11.88
C ALA A 189 14.04 -10.91 -12.14
N ILE A 190 14.49 -10.95 -13.40
CA ILE A 190 15.81 -10.39 -13.81
C ILE A 190 15.86 -8.86 -13.55
N ARG A 191 14.82 -8.10 -13.91
CA ARG A 191 14.79 -6.65 -13.68
C ARG A 191 14.82 -6.31 -12.19
N ILE A 192 14.08 -7.05 -11.38
CA ILE A 192 14.10 -6.89 -9.91
C ILE A 192 15.50 -7.23 -9.39
N ALA A 193 16.10 -8.35 -9.80
CA ALA A 193 17.44 -8.73 -9.37
C ALA A 193 18.49 -7.67 -9.77
N ALA A 194 18.43 -7.15 -10.99
CA ALA A 194 19.31 -6.08 -11.45
C ALA A 194 19.16 -4.81 -10.59
N ALA A 195 17.94 -4.40 -10.27
CA ALA A 195 17.67 -3.27 -9.38
C ALA A 195 18.25 -3.55 -7.97
N GLN A 196 18.11 -4.77 -7.44
CA GLN A 196 18.67 -5.13 -6.14
C GLN A 196 20.22 -5.11 -6.14
N VAL A 197 20.86 -5.51 -7.23
CA VAL A 197 22.32 -5.41 -7.38
C VAL A 197 22.76 -3.93 -7.33
N VAL A 198 22.06 -3.04 -8.02
CA VAL A 198 22.37 -1.59 -7.99
C VAL A 198 22.19 -1.02 -6.58
N VAL A 199 21.09 -1.38 -5.88
CA VAL A 199 20.87 -0.96 -4.49
C VAL A 199 21.96 -1.50 -3.57
N ALA A 200 22.30 -2.78 -3.68
CA ALA A 200 23.36 -3.39 -2.87
C ALA A 200 24.72 -2.71 -3.10
N ALA A 201 25.07 -2.42 -4.34
CA ALA A 201 26.28 -1.69 -4.68
C ALA A 201 26.31 -0.26 -4.10
N ALA A 202 25.18 0.46 -4.17
CA ALA A 202 25.04 1.78 -3.57
C ALA A 202 25.20 1.73 -2.04
N LEU A 203 24.59 0.75 -1.37
CA LEU A 203 24.72 0.56 0.07
C LEU A 203 26.13 0.15 0.48
N LEU A 204 26.80 -0.64 -0.34
CA LEU A 204 28.21 -0.98 -0.14
C LEU A 204 29.12 0.26 -0.28
N ALA A 205 28.83 1.14 -1.24
CA ALA A 205 29.55 2.41 -1.37
C ALA A 205 29.34 3.34 -0.16
N ILE A 206 28.13 3.35 0.42
CA ILE A 206 27.80 4.13 1.63
C ILE A 206 28.51 3.56 2.88
N GLY A 207 28.45 2.26 3.07
CA GLY A 207 28.93 1.60 4.29
C GLY A 207 30.37 1.11 4.25
N GLY A 208 30.96 0.96 3.06
CA GLY A 208 32.24 0.27 2.84
C GLY A 208 32.11 -1.26 2.96
N TRP A 209 33.20 -1.98 2.61
CA TRP A 209 33.20 -3.45 2.61
C TRP A 209 32.90 -4.08 3.98
N GLY A 210 33.28 -3.44 5.09
CA GLY A 210 32.98 -3.92 6.44
C GLY A 210 31.48 -3.91 6.79
N ARG A 211 30.65 -3.27 5.97
CA ARG A 211 29.19 -3.18 6.17
C ARG A 211 28.39 -3.79 5.01
N TRP A 212 28.89 -4.85 4.39
CA TRP A 212 28.18 -5.62 3.36
C TRP A 212 26.78 -6.07 3.76
N TRP A 213 26.53 -6.21 5.06
CA TRP A 213 25.25 -6.60 5.66
C TRP A 213 24.15 -5.54 5.56
N LEU A 214 24.46 -4.29 5.15
CA LEU A 214 23.44 -3.22 5.03
C LEU A 214 22.30 -3.61 4.11
N TRP A 215 22.59 -4.24 2.97
CA TRP A 215 21.54 -4.68 2.06
C TRP A 215 20.63 -5.75 2.68
N PRO A 216 21.11 -6.90 3.18
CA PRO A 216 20.22 -7.90 3.78
C PRO A 216 19.52 -7.39 5.04
N ALA A 217 20.17 -6.61 5.90
CA ALA A 217 19.63 -6.21 7.18
C ALA A 217 18.73 -4.95 7.09
N LEU A 218 19.07 -3.97 6.26
CA LEU A 218 18.35 -2.68 6.23
C LEU A 218 17.56 -2.43 4.93
N TRP A 219 17.67 -3.34 3.95
CA TRP A 219 16.82 -3.28 2.75
C TRP A 219 15.90 -4.48 2.68
N LEU A 220 16.45 -5.68 2.61
CA LEU A 220 15.64 -6.90 2.45
C LEU A 220 14.81 -7.22 3.70
N ALA A 221 15.41 -7.24 4.90
CA ALA A 221 14.71 -7.64 6.11
C ALA A 221 13.55 -6.70 6.51
N PRO A 222 13.66 -5.35 6.44
CA PRO A 222 12.52 -4.45 6.66
C PRO A 222 11.38 -4.67 5.64
N TRP A 223 11.71 -4.97 4.36
CA TRP A 223 10.71 -5.34 3.36
C TRP A 223 10.01 -6.66 3.72
N MET A 224 10.73 -7.63 4.27
CA MET A 224 10.17 -8.92 4.65
C MET A 224 9.32 -8.87 5.92
N THR A 225 9.52 -7.89 6.79
CA THR A 225 8.97 -7.84 8.15
C THR A 225 8.08 -6.60 8.37
N VAL A 226 8.68 -5.47 8.71
CA VAL A 226 7.94 -4.22 9.06
C VAL A 226 6.98 -3.81 7.95
N TRP A 227 7.44 -3.82 6.70
CA TRP A 227 6.57 -3.51 5.57
C TRP A 227 5.38 -4.48 5.46
N ARG A 228 5.55 -5.78 5.74
CA ARG A 228 4.44 -6.73 5.69
C ARG A 228 3.36 -6.41 6.73
N VAL A 229 3.77 -6.00 7.93
CA VAL A 229 2.85 -5.55 8.98
C VAL A 229 2.08 -4.30 8.53
N LEU A 230 2.80 -3.27 8.03
CA LEU A 230 2.17 -2.03 7.55
C LEU A 230 1.21 -2.29 6.39
N ASN A 231 1.63 -3.11 5.42
CA ASN A 231 0.81 -3.46 4.26
C ASN A 231 -0.46 -4.24 4.65
N ARG A 232 -0.39 -5.14 5.65
CA ARG A 232 -1.56 -5.83 6.17
C ARG A 232 -2.52 -4.86 6.85
N LEU A 233 -2.01 -4.01 7.76
CA LEU A 233 -2.84 -3.03 8.46
C LEU A 233 -3.53 -2.06 7.50
N ARG A 234 -2.84 -1.70 6.41
CA ARG A 234 -3.40 -0.90 5.34
C ARG A 234 -4.46 -1.69 4.57
N GLY A 235 -4.15 -2.86 4.00
CA GLY A 235 -5.05 -3.62 3.13
C GLY A 235 -6.36 -4.01 3.82
N ILE A 236 -6.33 -4.43 5.11
CA ILE A 236 -7.56 -4.70 5.84
C ILE A 236 -8.38 -3.43 6.13
N ALA A 237 -7.74 -2.27 6.25
CA ALA A 237 -8.42 -1.00 6.44
C ALA A 237 -9.00 -0.43 5.13
N GLU A 238 -8.62 -0.96 4.00
CA GLU A 238 -9.16 -0.57 2.70
C GLU A 238 -10.49 -1.28 2.39
N HIS A 239 -10.59 -2.59 2.66
CA HIS A 239 -11.73 -3.42 2.24
C HIS A 239 -12.29 -4.37 3.30
N GLY A 240 -11.61 -4.57 4.43
CA GLY A 240 -11.97 -5.59 5.41
C GLY A 240 -13.38 -5.45 5.97
N GLY A 241 -14.14 -6.55 6.01
CA GLY A 241 -15.49 -6.59 6.59
C GLY A 241 -16.59 -5.97 5.72
N LEU A 242 -16.26 -5.60 4.48
CA LEU A 242 -17.21 -5.14 3.46
C LEU A 242 -17.60 -6.30 2.54
N MET A 243 -18.43 -6.04 1.55
CA MET A 243 -19.03 -7.05 0.68
C MET A 243 -19.05 -6.59 -0.78
N ARG A 244 -19.31 -7.53 -1.70
CA ARG A 244 -19.49 -7.23 -3.11
C ARG A 244 -20.71 -6.33 -3.32
N SER A 245 -20.53 -5.22 -4.02
CA SER A 245 -21.57 -4.27 -4.38
C SER A 245 -21.17 -3.40 -5.57
N GLU A 246 -22.14 -2.84 -6.27
CA GLU A 246 -21.93 -1.76 -7.24
C GLU A 246 -21.71 -0.41 -6.53
N ASP A 247 -22.22 -0.25 -5.33
CA ASP A 247 -21.96 0.94 -4.50
C ASP A 247 -20.61 0.82 -3.80
N ARG A 248 -19.68 1.68 -4.16
CA ARG A 248 -18.31 1.68 -3.62
C ARG A 248 -18.22 1.95 -2.12
N ARG A 249 -19.27 2.53 -1.52
CA ARG A 249 -19.36 2.71 -0.06
C ARG A 249 -19.51 1.38 0.68
N LEU A 250 -19.96 0.32 -0.01
CA LEU A 250 -20.10 -1.05 0.50
C LEU A 250 -18.90 -1.94 0.20
N THR A 251 -17.97 -1.50 -0.65
CA THR A 251 -16.76 -2.27 -1.00
C THR A 251 -15.47 -1.67 -0.44
N THR A 252 -15.48 -0.38 -0.10
CA THR A 252 -14.26 0.36 0.21
C THR A 252 -14.48 1.34 1.37
N HIS A 253 -13.61 1.25 2.38
CA HIS A 253 -13.63 2.18 3.50
C HIS A 253 -13.05 3.55 3.13
N THR A 254 -13.52 4.58 3.85
CA THR A 254 -12.86 5.87 3.94
C THR A 254 -12.55 6.18 5.40
N VAL A 255 -11.37 6.74 5.68
CA VAL A 255 -10.86 6.95 7.05
C VAL A 255 -10.24 8.33 7.15
N ARG A 256 -10.57 9.10 8.20
CA ARG A 256 -9.90 10.36 8.49
C ARG A 256 -8.41 10.16 8.74
N GLN A 257 -7.60 10.97 8.07
CA GLN A 257 -6.16 10.81 8.07
C GLN A 257 -5.48 11.78 9.03
N SER A 258 -4.91 11.25 10.12
CA SER A 258 -3.97 11.98 10.97
C SER A 258 -2.57 12.05 10.33
N LEU A 259 -1.71 12.94 10.83
CA LEU A 259 -0.29 12.99 10.42
C LEU A 259 0.41 11.66 10.67
N TRP A 260 0.08 10.95 11.77
CA TRP A 260 0.60 9.62 12.07
C TRP A 260 0.20 8.62 10.99
N ALA A 261 -1.07 8.60 10.58
CA ALA A 261 -1.56 7.69 9.54
C ALA A 261 -0.89 7.97 8.19
N ARG A 262 -0.75 9.25 7.82
CA ARG A 262 -0.05 9.68 6.59
C ARG A 262 1.43 9.32 6.62
N PHE A 263 2.06 9.33 7.78
CA PHE A 263 3.46 8.95 7.91
C PHE A 263 3.65 7.44 7.81
N TRP A 264 2.84 6.63 8.51
CA TRP A 264 3.09 5.20 8.65
C TRP A 264 2.28 4.30 7.72
N ILE A 265 1.02 4.63 7.42
CA ILE A 265 0.05 3.70 6.83
C ILE A 265 -0.31 4.10 5.39
N VAL A 266 -0.66 5.37 5.18
CA VAL A 266 -1.24 5.86 3.92
C VAL A 266 -0.54 7.13 3.42
N PRO A 267 0.77 7.05 3.10
CA PRO A 267 1.48 8.18 2.54
C PRO A 267 0.83 8.65 1.23
N PHE A 268 1.16 9.86 0.80
CA PHE A 268 0.72 10.44 -0.47
C PHE A 268 -0.81 10.50 -0.64
N ASN A 269 -1.59 10.70 0.44
CA ASN A 269 -3.05 10.83 0.44
C ASN A 269 -3.83 9.55 0.05
N THR A 270 -3.20 8.38 -0.02
CA THR A 270 -3.87 7.14 -0.43
C THR A 270 -4.90 6.61 0.57
N GLY A 271 -5.00 7.21 1.76
CA GLY A 271 -6.08 6.88 2.70
C GLY A 271 -7.47 7.37 2.27
N TRP A 272 -7.57 8.23 1.24
CA TRP A 272 -8.83 8.52 0.55
C TRP A 272 -9.17 7.39 -0.44
N HIS A 273 -9.19 6.16 0.08
CA HIS A 273 -9.24 4.96 -0.73
C HIS A 273 -10.59 4.78 -1.43
N LEU A 274 -11.70 5.18 -0.78
CA LEU A 274 -13.02 5.20 -1.42
C LEU A 274 -13.02 6.13 -2.66
N ALA A 275 -12.46 7.34 -2.56
CA ALA A 275 -12.34 8.24 -3.70
C ALA A 275 -11.50 7.62 -4.83
N HIS A 276 -10.43 6.88 -4.48
CA HIS A 276 -9.62 6.14 -5.43
C HIS A 276 -10.41 5.04 -6.16
N HIS A 277 -11.26 4.29 -5.45
CA HIS A 277 -12.11 3.27 -6.06
C HIS A 277 -13.30 3.84 -6.86
N VAL A 278 -13.76 5.03 -6.53
CA VAL A 278 -14.77 5.75 -7.32
C VAL A 278 -14.20 6.14 -8.70
N ASP A 279 -12.98 6.70 -8.76
CA ASP A 279 -12.28 6.96 -10.01
C ASP A 279 -10.77 6.73 -9.88
N SER A 280 -10.32 5.53 -10.19
CA SER A 280 -8.92 5.10 -10.14
C SER A 280 -8.00 5.79 -11.17
N GLY A 281 -8.54 6.65 -12.02
CA GLY A 281 -7.79 7.51 -12.92
C GLY A 281 -7.44 8.87 -12.31
N VAL A 282 -7.83 9.15 -11.06
CA VAL A 282 -7.48 10.36 -10.33
C VAL A 282 -6.18 10.14 -9.56
N PRO A 283 -5.11 10.95 -9.81
CA PRO A 283 -3.84 10.84 -9.11
C PRO A 283 -4.00 11.06 -7.60
N PHE A 284 -3.14 10.43 -6.79
CA PHE A 284 -3.21 10.54 -5.33
C PHE A 284 -3.14 11.98 -4.81
N GLN A 285 -2.56 12.91 -5.57
CA GLN A 285 -2.54 14.33 -5.20
C GLN A 285 -3.94 14.96 -5.21
N GLN A 286 -4.85 14.44 -6.01
CA GLN A 286 -6.20 14.96 -6.22
C GLN A 286 -7.28 14.16 -5.48
N LEU A 287 -6.93 13.03 -4.85
CA LEU A 287 -7.90 12.24 -4.07
C LEU A 287 -8.59 13.03 -2.93
N PRO A 288 -7.89 13.95 -2.21
CA PRO A 288 -8.57 14.80 -1.24
C PRO A 288 -9.65 15.69 -1.86
N ASN A 289 -9.43 16.20 -3.08
CA ASN A 289 -10.38 17.04 -3.79
C ASN A 289 -11.60 16.22 -4.23
N LEU A 290 -11.39 15.03 -4.82
CA LEU A 290 -12.50 14.13 -5.15
C LEU A 290 -13.29 13.73 -3.91
N HIS A 291 -12.61 13.37 -2.81
CA HIS A 291 -13.29 13.07 -1.55
C HIS A 291 -14.14 14.27 -1.06
N GLY A 292 -13.61 15.49 -1.16
CA GLY A 292 -14.35 16.71 -0.83
C GLY A 292 -15.64 16.88 -1.65
N GLU A 293 -15.61 16.58 -2.95
CA GLU A 293 -16.80 16.60 -3.81
C GLU A 293 -17.84 15.55 -3.38
N LEU A 294 -17.39 14.32 -3.02
CA LEU A 294 -18.28 13.26 -2.53
C LEU A 294 -18.94 13.62 -1.20
N VAL A 295 -18.21 14.32 -0.31
CA VAL A 295 -18.76 14.83 0.96
C VAL A 295 -19.72 16.01 0.71
N ALA A 296 -19.33 16.95 -0.16
CA ALA A 296 -20.18 18.11 -0.49
C ALA A 296 -21.52 17.70 -1.13
N ALA A 297 -21.51 16.64 -1.93
CA ALA A 297 -22.74 16.05 -2.49
C ALA A 297 -23.59 15.31 -1.44
N GLY A 298 -23.09 15.10 -0.21
CA GLY A 298 -23.77 14.30 0.80
C GLY A 298 -23.70 12.78 0.55
N TRP A 299 -22.94 12.33 -0.46
CA TRP A 299 -22.79 10.89 -0.77
C TRP A 299 -21.90 10.17 0.23
N VAL A 300 -20.83 10.84 0.70
CA VAL A 300 -20.05 10.40 1.86
C VAL A 300 -20.52 11.15 3.09
N THR A 301 -21.15 10.44 4.00
CA THR A 301 -21.66 10.97 5.29
C THR A 301 -20.65 10.72 6.41
N PRO A 302 -20.74 11.45 7.54
CA PRO A 302 -19.91 11.16 8.72
C PRO A 302 -20.04 9.74 9.26
N GLY A 303 -21.18 9.07 9.01
CA GLY A 303 -21.41 7.67 9.42
C GLY A 303 -20.69 6.64 8.55
N VAL A 304 -20.34 7.01 7.32
CA VAL A 304 -19.56 6.15 6.41
C VAL A 304 -18.06 6.31 6.64
N GLU A 305 -17.61 7.47 7.15
CA GLU A 305 -16.21 7.79 7.37
C GLU A 305 -15.74 7.36 8.77
N TYR A 306 -14.76 6.47 8.85
CA TYR A 306 -14.14 6.14 10.13
C TYR A 306 -13.33 7.32 10.68
N PRO A 307 -13.43 7.62 11.99
CA PRO A 307 -12.73 8.76 12.59
C PRO A 307 -11.21 8.58 12.64
N ASN A 308 -10.72 7.35 12.63
CA ASN A 308 -9.29 7.01 12.59
C ASN A 308 -9.08 5.51 12.33
N TYR A 309 -7.86 5.12 11.96
CA TYR A 309 -7.48 3.73 11.70
C TYR A 309 -7.62 2.81 12.92
N ARG A 310 -7.39 3.34 14.14
CA ARG A 310 -7.52 2.54 15.36
C ARG A 310 -8.95 2.06 15.58
N SER A 311 -9.94 2.91 15.33
CA SER A 311 -11.35 2.54 15.46
C SER A 311 -11.75 1.49 14.41
N LEU A 312 -11.28 1.64 13.18
CA LEU A 312 -11.51 0.67 12.12
C LEU A 312 -10.85 -0.69 12.44
N TRP A 313 -9.57 -0.72 12.83
CA TRP A 313 -8.91 -1.98 13.22
C TRP A 313 -9.54 -2.66 14.42
N ARG A 314 -10.08 -1.90 15.39
CA ARG A 314 -10.87 -2.47 16.49
C ARG A 314 -12.15 -3.15 15.99
N ALA A 315 -12.85 -2.51 15.07
CA ALA A 315 -14.04 -3.08 14.46
C ALA A 315 -13.70 -4.34 13.63
N LEU A 316 -12.59 -4.32 12.89
CA LEU A 316 -12.12 -5.47 12.12
C LEU A 316 -11.63 -6.64 13.02
N ALA A 317 -11.32 -6.39 14.28
CA ALA A 317 -10.87 -7.38 15.26
C ALA A 317 -11.91 -7.65 16.36
N SER A 318 -13.20 -7.46 16.07
CA SER A 318 -14.29 -7.54 17.05
C SER A 318 -15.06 -8.86 17.03
N ALA A 319 -14.76 -9.82 16.15
CA ALA A 319 -15.45 -11.11 16.15
C ALA A 319 -15.19 -11.85 17.46
N GLU A 320 -16.24 -12.48 17.98
CA GLU A 320 -16.14 -13.39 19.11
C GLU A 320 -15.40 -14.68 18.72
N ALA A 321 -14.71 -15.28 19.66
CA ALA A 321 -14.14 -16.60 19.46
C ALA A 321 -15.28 -17.60 19.38
N THR A 322 -15.62 -18.09 18.20
CA THR A 322 -16.51 -19.23 18.08
C THR A 322 -15.82 -20.42 18.79
N GLU A 323 -16.40 -20.93 19.86
CA GLU A 323 -15.99 -22.20 20.41
C GLU A 323 -16.13 -23.23 19.27
N ARG A 324 -15.03 -23.81 18.87
CA ARG A 324 -15.07 -24.99 18.00
C ARG A 324 -15.75 -26.07 18.81
N LEU A 325 -17.03 -26.32 18.54
CA LEU A 325 -17.64 -27.55 18.97
C LEU A 325 -16.74 -28.71 18.55
N PRO A 326 -16.45 -29.68 19.43
CA PRO A 326 -15.70 -30.86 19.03
C PRO A 326 -16.38 -31.44 17.79
N GLN A 327 -15.61 -31.65 16.73
CA GLN A 327 -16.11 -32.46 15.61
C GLN A 327 -16.40 -33.84 16.22
N GLU A 328 -17.67 -34.22 16.25
CA GLU A 328 -18.03 -35.59 16.54
C GLU A 328 -17.33 -36.46 15.45
N GLU A 329 -16.38 -37.26 15.89
CA GLU A 329 -15.76 -38.28 15.07
C GLU A 329 -16.87 -39.28 14.69
N ASN A 330 -17.28 -39.26 13.41
CA ASN A 330 -18.03 -40.33 12.79
C ASN A 330 -17.13 -41.15 11.90
#